data_a6e4d7f3a4dcce3ad232260cfe1a47dd
#
_entry.id   a6e4d7f3a4dcce3ad232260cfe1a47dd
#
_cell.length_a   1.000
_cell.length_b   1.000
_cell.length_c   1.000
_cell.angle_alpha   90.00
_cell.angle_beta   90.00
_cell.angle_gamma   90.00
#
_symmetry.space_group_name_H-M   'P 1'
#
loop_
_entity.id
_entity.type
_entity.pdbx_description
1 polymer ?
#
loop_
_entity_poly.entity_id
_entity_poly.type
_entity_poly.pdbx_seq_one_letter_code
_entity_poly.pdbx_strand_id
1 'polypeptide(L)'
;MEFVLVLLILTVVGLIVRVVGRQVRRNRSNRPLPELPTPAFKVVALGNSGSGKTVLLASLFYQFRAKPGRPYYFDTDPATRVWLGSLLSRVVDPAEPWPTGTTRSGTRTYTFDCVTQIREAPTTAFTIEYVDYAGEIFELLGESDTALDELFERVRGADALIGVLDGRRVTQFLRGEAQGRAYVIAKIAVMVQLMAQARCAIYLVVAKWDLVHGFGEPADADDQERLDRVARALMTVDQINDLVRARTTVRLIPISAVGSAFATLDESTGQVRKRPDGTFAPYNVELPIAAIVPDLFARIRESMHDDTVRTIEDDYHARQRRTPDELVSEVGSFLLQPAGAALRASIDGVLHRPYGNELVVMMLDWIARPSRQKEVELAAFRTDVQRRTFQLWDARAVVLDDFQKQVHRLELALPASVLSR
;
A
#
# COMPACT_ATOMS: atom_id res chain seq x y z
N MET A 1 51.81 40.76 -37.44
CA MET A 1 51.91 39.26 -37.18
C MET A 1 51.40 38.87 -35.77
N GLU A 2 51.67 39.68 -34.77
CA GLU A 2 51.24 39.37 -33.36
C GLU A 2 49.71 39.33 -33.15
N PHE A 3 48.95 40.18 -33.81
CA PHE A 3 47.48 40.24 -33.65
C PHE A 3 46.77 38.99 -34.18
N VAL A 4 47.31 38.40 -35.25
CA VAL A 4 46.77 37.16 -35.84
C VAL A 4 47.05 35.97 -34.92
N LEU A 5 48.20 35.94 -34.25
CA LEU A 5 48.57 34.89 -33.30
C LEU A 5 47.69 34.91 -32.04
N VAL A 6 47.41 36.09 -31.51
CA VAL A 6 46.52 36.27 -30.34
C VAL A 6 45.10 35.84 -30.66
N LEU A 7 44.59 36.17 -31.84
CA LEU A 7 43.25 35.76 -32.27
C LEU A 7 43.13 34.25 -32.45
N LEU A 8 44.18 33.58 -32.93
CA LEU A 8 44.26 32.13 -33.12
C LEU A 8 44.29 31.42 -31.75
N ILE A 9 45.05 31.95 -30.79
CA ILE A 9 45.11 31.42 -29.41
C ILE A 9 43.75 31.52 -28.75
N LEU A 10 43.08 32.67 -28.84
CA LEU A 10 41.74 32.85 -28.25
C LEU A 10 40.68 31.94 -28.85
N THR A 11 40.77 31.65 -30.18
CA THR A 11 39.85 30.74 -30.86
C THR A 11 40.07 29.28 -30.42
N VAL A 12 41.35 28.88 -30.29
CA VAL A 12 41.72 27.53 -29.81
C VAL A 12 41.32 27.32 -28.35
N VAL A 13 41.56 28.33 -27.49
CA VAL A 13 41.12 28.26 -26.08
C VAL A 13 39.58 28.20 -25.97
N GLY A 14 38.88 28.98 -26.79
CA GLY A 14 37.42 28.95 -26.84
C GLY A 14 36.87 27.59 -27.31
N LEU A 15 37.56 26.93 -28.25
CA LEU A 15 37.22 25.58 -28.73
C LEU A 15 37.47 24.52 -27.65
N ILE A 16 38.63 24.61 -26.97
CA ILE A 16 38.97 23.68 -25.86
C ILE A 16 37.96 23.84 -24.72
N VAL A 17 37.62 25.04 -24.31
CA VAL A 17 36.61 25.28 -23.26
C VAL A 17 35.24 24.72 -23.66
N ARG A 18 34.84 24.85 -24.95
CA ARG A 18 33.60 24.25 -25.45
C ARG A 18 33.64 22.71 -25.46
N VAL A 19 34.74 22.11 -25.89
CA VAL A 19 34.91 20.65 -25.95
C VAL A 19 34.97 20.08 -24.54
N VAL A 20 35.77 20.65 -23.66
CA VAL A 20 35.87 20.25 -22.25
C VAL A 20 34.53 20.46 -21.53
N GLY A 21 33.86 21.58 -21.77
CA GLY A 21 32.51 21.83 -21.22
C GLY A 21 31.46 20.82 -21.70
N ARG A 22 31.52 20.38 -22.97
CA ARG A 22 30.67 19.30 -23.51
C ARG A 22 31.02 17.95 -22.90
N GLN A 23 32.30 17.63 -22.73
CA GLN A 23 32.78 16.38 -22.14
C GLN A 23 32.41 16.29 -20.64
N VAL A 24 32.56 17.40 -19.90
CA VAL A 24 32.17 17.49 -18.51
C VAL A 24 30.64 17.37 -18.34
N ARG A 25 29.85 17.99 -19.23
CA ARG A 25 28.40 17.83 -19.26
C ARG A 25 27.99 16.38 -19.57
N ARG A 26 28.67 15.73 -20.54
CA ARG A 26 28.39 14.32 -20.92
C ARG A 26 28.78 13.33 -19.82
N ASN A 27 29.87 13.57 -19.10
CA ASN A 27 30.26 12.76 -17.94
C ASN A 27 29.37 13.00 -16.69
N ARG A 28 28.83 14.20 -16.51
CA ARG A 28 27.84 14.45 -15.46
C ARG A 28 26.49 13.81 -15.74
N SER A 29 26.09 13.72 -17.00
CA SER A 29 24.84 13.04 -17.37
C SER A 29 24.91 11.51 -17.29
N ASN A 30 26.12 10.92 -17.26
CA ASN A 30 26.34 9.47 -17.16
C ASN A 30 26.73 8.99 -15.75
N ARG A 31 26.81 9.87 -14.73
CA ARG A 31 26.91 9.37 -13.36
C ARG A 31 25.57 8.75 -12.98
N PRO A 32 25.56 7.49 -12.54
CA PRO A 32 24.35 6.94 -11.92
C PRO A 32 23.96 7.91 -10.78
N LEU A 33 22.70 8.32 -10.76
CA LEU A 33 22.17 9.06 -9.62
C LEU A 33 22.41 8.21 -8.38
N PRO A 34 22.79 8.79 -7.23
CA PRO A 34 22.72 8.06 -5.98
C PRO A 34 21.32 7.47 -5.91
N GLU A 35 21.24 6.13 -5.80
CA GLU A 35 19.97 5.45 -5.58
C GLU A 35 19.42 6.00 -4.26
N LEU A 36 18.40 6.85 -4.36
CA LEU A 36 17.68 7.28 -3.17
C LEU A 36 17.02 6.02 -2.59
N PRO A 37 17.32 5.66 -1.34
CA PRO A 37 16.75 4.48 -0.73
C PRO A 37 15.23 4.53 -0.86
N THR A 38 14.65 3.40 -1.17
CA THR A 38 13.22 3.27 -1.43
C THR A 38 12.52 2.94 -0.11
N PRO A 39 11.49 3.70 0.32
CA PRO A 39 10.77 3.37 1.54
C PRO A 39 10.05 2.04 1.41
N ALA A 40 10.15 1.20 2.44
CA ALA A 40 9.49 -0.08 2.52
C ALA A 40 8.41 -0.06 3.61
N PHE A 41 7.21 -0.58 3.28
CA PHE A 41 6.08 -0.69 4.19
C PHE A 41 5.79 -2.16 4.50
N LYS A 42 5.77 -2.49 5.80
CA LYS A 42 5.52 -3.84 6.29
C LYS A 42 4.03 -4.08 6.49
N VAL A 43 3.50 -5.03 5.77
CA VAL A 43 2.09 -5.42 5.79
C VAL A 43 1.96 -6.85 6.25
N VAL A 44 1.19 -7.09 7.29
CA VAL A 44 0.92 -8.44 7.80
C VAL A 44 -0.52 -8.81 7.54
N ALA A 45 -0.73 -9.90 6.79
CA ALA A 45 -2.05 -10.43 6.50
C ALA A 45 -2.38 -11.60 7.42
N LEU A 46 -3.45 -11.43 8.18
CA LEU A 46 -3.98 -12.38 9.15
C LEU A 46 -5.35 -12.90 8.69
N GLY A 47 -5.69 -14.09 9.09
CA GLY A 47 -7.01 -14.66 8.81
C GLY A 47 -7.00 -16.17 8.95
N ASN A 48 -8.13 -16.74 9.31
CA ASN A 48 -8.28 -18.17 9.55
C ASN A 48 -8.07 -19.01 8.28
N SER A 49 -7.82 -20.30 8.45
CA SER A 49 -7.78 -21.25 7.34
C SER A 49 -9.10 -21.17 6.54
N GLY A 50 -8.98 -21.17 5.21
CA GLY A 50 -10.13 -21.06 4.29
C GLY A 50 -10.75 -19.66 4.16
N SER A 51 -10.25 -18.61 4.83
CA SER A 51 -10.77 -17.25 4.68
C SER A 51 -10.55 -16.64 3.28
N GLY A 52 -9.66 -17.22 2.46
CA GLY A 52 -9.40 -16.76 1.09
C GLY A 52 -8.12 -15.97 0.90
N LYS A 53 -7.21 -15.89 1.90
CA LYS A 53 -5.92 -15.16 1.80
C LYS A 53 -5.10 -15.51 0.56
N THR A 54 -4.92 -16.80 0.32
CA THR A 54 -4.13 -17.31 -0.82
C THR A 54 -4.76 -16.93 -2.16
N VAL A 55 -6.10 -16.99 -2.27
CA VAL A 55 -6.82 -16.57 -3.48
C VAL A 55 -6.77 -15.04 -3.64
N LEU A 56 -6.87 -14.29 -2.54
CA LEU A 56 -6.68 -12.85 -2.53
C LEU A 56 -5.30 -12.45 -3.05
N LEU A 57 -4.25 -13.15 -2.58
CA LEU A 57 -2.88 -12.88 -3.03
C LEU A 57 -2.70 -13.13 -4.54
N ALA A 58 -3.28 -14.22 -5.08
CA ALA A 58 -3.28 -14.48 -6.53
C ALA A 58 -3.99 -13.36 -7.31
N SER A 59 -5.10 -12.87 -6.80
CA SER A 59 -5.90 -11.81 -7.42
C SER A 59 -5.21 -10.45 -7.31
N LEU A 60 -4.53 -10.16 -6.20
CA LEU A 60 -3.64 -9.00 -6.06
C LEU A 60 -2.53 -9.04 -7.11
N PHE A 61 -1.85 -10.18 -7.28
CA PHE A 61 -0.83 -10.34 -8.30
C PHE A 61 -1.37 -10.06 -9.71
N TYR A 62 -2.58 -10.53 -10.01
CA TYR A 62 -3.25 -10.23 -11.28
C TYR A 62 -3.52 -8.73 -11.45
N GLN A 63 -4.03 -8.08 -10.41
CA GLN A 63 -4.37 -6.65 -10.44
C GLN A 63 -3.12 -5.76 -10.45
N PHE A 64 -2.00 -6.22 -9.89
CA PHE A 64 -0.75 -5.49 -9.82
C PHE A 64 0.02 -5.41 -11.14
N ARG A 65 -0.37 -6.17 -12.15
CA ARG A 65 0.24 -6.12 -13.48
C ARG A 65 0.09 -4.74 -14.12
N ALA A 66 1.00 -4.42 -15.03
CA ALA A 66 0.89 -3.22 -15.85
C ALA A 66 -0.44 -3.23 -16.63
N LYS A 67 -1.18 -2.15 -16.52
CA LYS A 67 -2.47 -1.96 -17.20
C LYS A 67 -2.45 -0.67 -18.03
N PRO A 68 -3.07 -0.63 -19.23
CA PRO A 68 -3.22 0.60 -19.97
C PRO A 68 -3.88 1.69 -19.14
N GLY A 69 -3.30 2.89 -19.14
CA GLY A 69 -3.80 4.04 -18.39
C GLY A 69 -3.47 4.08 -16.90
N ARG A 70 -2.90 3.02 -16.32
CA ARG A 70 -2.37 3.05 -14.94
C ARG A 70 -0.90 3.48 -14.98
N PRO A 71 -0.50 4.51 -14.22
CA PRO A 71 0.86 5.06 -14.28
C PRO A 71 1.89 4.23 -13.49
N TYR A 72 1.48 3.14 -12.84
CA TYR A 72 2.33 2.23 -12.07
C TYR A 72 1.87 0.79 -12.17
N TYR A 73 2.76 -0.11 -11.79
CA TYR A 73 2.50 -1.54 -11.56
C TYR A 73 3.33 -2.01 -10.36
N PHE A 74 3.01 -3.18 -9.84
CA PHE A 74 3.86 -3.81 -8.82
C PHE A 74 4.67 -4.94 -9.46
N ASP A 75 5.96 -4.93 -9.17
CA ASP A 75 6.90 -5.96 -9.57
C ASP A 75 7.40 -6.76 -8.37
N THR A 76 7.97 -7.92 -8.62
CA THR A 76 8.53 -8.80 -7.60
C THR A 76 9.69 -9.61 -8.19
N ASP A 77 10.46 -10.28 -7.33
CA ASP A 77 11.56 -11.13 -7.78
C ASP A 77 11.07 -12.25 -8.71
N PRO A 78 11.95 -12.78 -9.59
CA PRO A 78 11.57 -13.77 -10.59
C PRO A 78 10.98 -15.06 -10.01
N ALA A 79 11.47 -15.55 -8.88
CA ALA A 79 10.97 -16.79 -8.27
C ALA A 79 9.56 -16.62 -7.71
N THR A 80 9.33 -15.51 -6.99
CA THR A 80 8.01 -15.12 -6.49
C THR A 80 7.04 -14.90 -7.66
N ARG A 81 7.48 -14.27 -8.75
CA ARG A 81 6.64 -14.04 -9.94
C ARG A 81 6.19 -15.35 -10.57
N VAL A 82 7.08 -16.34 -10.72
CA VAL A 82 6.74 -17.66 -11.25
C VAL A 82 5.76 -18.38 -10.33
N TRP A 83 6.00 -18.34 -9.03
CA TRP A 83 5.12 -18.98 -8.04
C TRP A 83 3.72 -18.34 -8.03
N LEU A 84 3.62 -17.01 -7.98
CA LEU A 84 2.35 -16.28 -8.03
C LEU A 84 1.61 -16.50 -9.37
N GLY A 85 2.35 -16.60 -10.47
CA GLY A 85 1.79 -16.94 -11.78
C GLY A 85 1.17 -18.33 -11.81
N SER A 86 1.85 -19.33 -11.24
CA SER A 86 1.32 -20.70 -11.07
C SER A 86 0.09 -20.72 -10.15
N LEU A 87 0.14 -19.97 -9.05
CA LEU A 87 -0.99 -19.83 -8.13
C LEU A 87 -2.21 -19.22 -8.83
N LEU A 88 -2.01 -18.14 -9.59
CA LEU A 88 -3.07 -17.49 -10.35
C LEU A 88 -3.66 -18.45 -11.41
N SER A 89 -2.82 -19.18 -12.13
CA SER A 89 -3.28 -20.19 -13.11
C SER A 89 -4.22 -21.18 -12.45
N ARG A 90 -3.85 -21.72 -11.30
CA ARG A 90 -4.72 -22.64 -10.52
C ARG A 90 -6.01 -21.98 -10.05
N VAL A 91 -5.99 -20.68 -9.71
CA VAL A 91 -7.22 -19.97 -9.33
C VAL A 91 -8.14 -19.79 -10.52
N VAL A 92 -7.61 -19.40 -11.68
CA VAL A 92 -8.39 -19.03 -12.86
C VAL A 92 -8.88 -20.24 -13.65
N ASP A 93 -8.14 -21.35 -13.65
CA ASP A 93 -8.54 -22.58 -14.36
C ASP A 93 -9.71 -23.29 -13.67
N PRO A 94 -10.89 -23.42 -14.32
CA PRO A 94 -12.04 -24.12 -13.74
C PRO A 94 -11.80 -25.59 -13.47
N ALA A 95 -10.88 -26.23 -14.21
CA ALA A 95 -10.57 -27.66 -14.06
C ALA A 95 -9.66 -27.95 -12.86
N GLU A 96 -8.90 -26.96 -12.40
CA GLU A 96 -8.00 -27.09 -11.27
C GLU A 96 -8.75 -26.92 -9.94
N PRO A 97 -8.40 -27.68 -8.90
CA PRO A 97 -8.95 -27.43 -7.56
C PRO A 97 -8.52 -26.06 -7.02
N TRP A 98 -9.28 -25.54 -6.06
CA TRP A 98 -8.85 -24.36 -5.33
C TRP A 98 -7.47 -24.59 -4.70
N PRO A 99 -6.60 -23.54 -4.66
CA PRO A 99 -5.33 -23.65 -3.96
C PRO A 99 -5.54 -24.09 -2.50
N THR A 100 -4.70 -25.01 -2.05
CA THR A 100 -4.64 -25.37 -0.62
C THR A 100 -4.13 -24.16 0.18
N GLY A 101 -4.66 -23.96 1.38
CA GLY A 101 -4.21 -22.90 2.28
C GLY A 101 -2.71 -23.04 2.61
N THR A 102 -2.12 -21.94 3.06
CA THR A 102 -0.74 -21.90 3.57
C THR A 102 -0.64 -22.78 4.80
N THR A 103 0.28 -23.75 4.79
CA THR A 103 0.51 -24.69 5.91
C THR A 103 1.32 -24.03 7.03
N ARG A 104 1.33 -24.63 8.24
CA ARG A 104 2.02 -24.10 9.45
C ARG A 104 3.48 -23.70 9.23
N SER A 105 4.23 -24.46 8.44
CA SER A 105 5.62 -24.16 8.07
C SER A 105 5.77 -23.13 6.97
N GLY A 106 4.69 -22.51 6.52
CA GLY A 106 4.61 -21.77 5.28
C GLY A 106 4.38 -20.27 5.41
N THR A 107 4.67 -19.64 6.57
CA THR A 107 4.73 -18.16 6.61
C THR A 107 5.66 -17.67 5.51
N ARG A 108 5.14 -16.84 4.61
CA ARG A 108 5.90 -16.33 3.47
C ARG A 108 5.88 -14.81 3.48
N THR A 109 7.04 -14.24 3.17
CA THR A 109 7.17 -12.82 2.90
C THR A 109 7.34 -12.61 1.40
N TYR A 110 6.54 -11.72 0.85
CA TYR A 110 6.58 -11.30 -0.54
C TYR A 110 6.98 -9.84 -0.60
N THR A 111 7.90 -9.51 -1.49
CA THR A 111 8.32 -8.14 -1.73
C THR A 111 7.72 -7.66 -3.05
N PHE A 112 6.96 -6.59 -3.00
CA PHE A 112 6.36 -5.97 -4.17
C PHE A 112 6.88 -4.54 -4.32
N ASP A 113 7.58 -4.28 -5.40
CA ASP A 113 8.09 -2.96 -5.77
C ASP A 113 7.03 -2.20 -6.57
N CYS A 114 6.54 -1.09 -6.07
CA CYS A 114 5.67 -0.19 -6.81
C CYS A 114 6.50 0.59 -7.82
N VAL A 115 6.43 0.18 -9.08
CA VAL A 115 7.21 0.72 -10.19
C VAL A 115 6.34 1.64 -11.02
N THR A 116 6.84 2.84 -11.28
CA THR A 116 6.16 3.81 -12.16
C THR A 116 6.64 3.65 -13.60
N GLN A 117 5.71 3.85 -14.54
CA GLN A 117 5.98 3.85 -15.98
C GLN A 117 6.12 5.27 -16.55
N ILE A 118 6.35 6.27 -15.71
CA ILE A 118 6.45 7.65 -16.15
C ILE A 118 7.82 7.87 -16.76
N ARG A 119 7.83 8.01 -18.12
CA ARG A 119 9.01 8.28 -18.95
C ARG A 119 9.97 7.09 -19.14
N GLU A 120 11.19 7.34 -19.61
CA GLU A 120 12.08 6.38 -20.30
C GLU A 120 12.67 5.26 -19.40
N ALA A 121 12.62 5.38 -18.07
CA ALA A 121 13.15 4.36 -17.17
C ALA A 121 12.16 4.00 -16.06
N PRO A 122 11.92 2.69 -15.80
CA PRO A 122 11.16 2.23 -14.64
C PRO A 122 11.80 2.74 -13.35
N THR A 123 11.00 3.27 -12.43
CA THR A 123 11.48 3.81 -11.15
C THR A 123 10.62 3.28 -10.02
N THR A 124 11.25 2.66 -9.01
CA THR A 124 10.55 2.18 -7.82
C THR A 124 10.20 3.37 -6.90
N ALA A 125 8.91 3.56 -6.68
CA ALA A 125 8.40 4.61 -5.80
C ALA A 125 8.51 4.23 -4.33
N PHE A 126 8.11 3.01 -4.00
CA PHE A 126 8.20 2.38 -2.67
C PHE A 126 8.04 0.86 -2.81
N THR A 127 8.30 0.15 -1.72
CA THR A 127 8.21 -1.31 -1.63
C THR A 127 7.17 -1.72 -0.59
N ILE A 128 6.41 -2.78 -0.84
CA ILE A 128 5.53 -3.45 0.13
C ILE A 128 6.14 -4.79 0.50
N GLU A 129 6.45 -4.98 1.78
CA GLU A 129 6.81 -6.28 2.35
C GLU A 129 5.52 -6.93 2.89
N TYR A 130 4.93 -7.83 2.11
CA TYR A 130 3.69 -8.51 2.45
C TYR A 130 3.96 -9.86 3.09
N VAL A 131 3.53 -10.04 4.34
CA VAL A 131 3.68 -11.29 5.09
C VAL A 131 2.34 -12.01 5.15
N ASP A 132 2.27 -13.21 4.55
CA ASP A 132 1.11 -14.11 4.61
C ASP A 132 1.31 -15.15 5.71
N TYR A 133 0.52 -15.06 6.77
CA TYR A 133 0.54 -16.04 7.86
C TYR A 133 -0.44 -17.19 7.62
N ALA A 134 0.00 -18.39 7.95
CA ALA A 134 -0.86 -19.58 7.97
C ALA A 134 -2.03 -19.40 8.93
N GLY A 135 -3.24 -19.66 8.47
CA GLY A 135 -4.46 -19.50 9.30
C GLY A 135 -4.52 -20.43 10.50
N GLU A 136 -3.78 -21.53 10.45
CA GLU A 136 -3.67 -22.52 11.52
C GLU A 136 -2.93 -22.00 12.78
N ILE A 137 -2.16 -20.91 12.66
CA ILE A 137 -1.42 -20.34 13.80
C ILE A 137 -2.37 -19.86 14.91
N PHE A 138 -3.62 -19.47 14.56
CA PHE A 138 -4.64 -19.11 15.55
C PHE A 138 -5.18 -20.30 16.36
N GLU A 139 -4.90 -21.52 15.92
CA GLU A 139 -5.31 -22.74 16.64
C GLU A 139 -4.29 -23.13 17.72
N LEU A 140 -3.09 -22.54 17.66
CA LEU A 140 -1.97 -22.75 18.60
C LEU A 140 -1.93 -21.74 19.75
N LEU A 141 -2.85 -20.78 19.83
CA LEU A 141 -2.89 -19.79 20.89
C LEU A 141 -3.11 -20.50 22.25
N GLY A 142 -2.05 -20.66 23.01
CA GLY A 142 -2.04 -21.37 24.31
C GLY A 142 -0.86 -22.34 24.46
N GLU A 143 -0.15 -22.66 23.39
CA GLU A 143 1.10 -23.41 23.43
C GLU A 143 2.29 -22.44 23.32
N SER A 144 3.35 -22.68 24.11
CA SER A 144 4.60 -21.90 24.02
C SER A 144 5.31 -22.30 22.73
N ASP A 145 5.16 -21.49 21.67
CA ASP A 145 5.75 -21.74 20.37
C ASP A 145 6.52 -20.49 19.90
N THR A 146 7.75 -20.71 19.46
CA THR A 146 8.59 -19.66 18.84
C THR A 146 7.91 -18.98 17.65
N ALA A 147 7.02 -19.68 16.93
CA ALA A 147 6.25 -19.14 15.83
C ALA A 147 5.23 -18.06 16.28
N LEU A 148 4.70 -18.19 17.50
CA LEU A 148 3.83 -17.17 18.07
C LEU A 148 4.59 -15.92 18.46
N ASP A 149 5.77 -16.05 19.05
CA ASP A 149 6.62 -14.92 19.40
C ASP A 149 7.02 -14.14 18.14
N GLU A 150 7.41 -14.84 17.08
CA GLU A 150 7.69 -14.22 15.78
C GLU A 150 6.46 -13.48 15.20
N LEU A 151 5.27 -14.08 15.28
CA LEU A 151 4.03 -13.43 14.87
C LEU A 151 3.78 -12.15 15.66
N PHE A 152 3.90 -12.18 16.99
CA PHE A 152 3.71 -11.00 17.84
C PHE A 152 4.70 -9.88 17.47
N GLU A 153 5.98 -10.21 17.26
CA GLU A 153 6.97 -9.21 16.87
C GLU A 153 6.69 -8.62 15.49
N ARG A 154 6.28 -9.42 14.52
CA ARG A 154 5.90 -8.94 13.20
C ARG A 154 4.63 -8.08 13.21
N VAL A 155 3.64 -8.45 14.04
CA VAL A 155 2.42 -7.66 14.22
C VAL A 155 2.74 -6.30 14.86
N ARG A 156 3.59 -6.26 15.88
CA ARG A 156 4.00 -5.00 16.53
C ARG A 156 4.82 -4.10 15.60
N GLY A 157 5.65 -4.69 14.74
CA GLY A 157 6.49 -3.97 13.78
C GLY A 157 5.83 -3.68 12.44
N ALA A 158 4.53 -3.97 12.26
CA ALA A 158 3.81 -3.73 11.02
C ALA A 158 3.44 -2.25 10.84
N ASP A 159 3.46 -1.78 9.59
CA ASP A 159 2.92 -0.47 9.19
C ASP A 159 1.41 -0.54 8.89
N ALA A 160 0.92 -1.74 8.56
CA ALA A 160 -0.49 -2.04 8.36
C ALA A 160 -0.80 -3.51 8.65
N LEU A 161 -2.00 -3.77 9.17
CA LEU A 161 -2.53 -5.11 9.36
C LEU A 161 -3.76 -5.32 8.48
N ILE A 162 -3.82 -6.46 7.80
CA ILE A 162 -4.97 -6.90 7.01
C ILE A 162 -5.58 -8.12 7.70
N GLY A 163 -6.78 -7.99 8.26
CA GLY A 163 -7.55 -9.08 8.84
C GLY A 163 -8.57 -9.62 7.86
N VAL A 164 -8.36 -10.82 7.31
CA VAL A 164 -9.24 -11.41 6.29
C VAL A 164 -10.35 -12.22 6.93
N LEU A 165 -11.57 -11.72 6.84
CA LEU A 165 -12.81 -12.33 7.30
C LEU A 165 -13.43 -13.16 6.18
N ASP A 166 -13.85 -14.39 6.49
CA ASP A 166 -14.62 -15.23 5.55
C ASP A 166 -16.06 -14.70 5.42
N GLY A 167 -16.40 -14.08 4.28
CA GLY A 167 -17.71 -13.48 4.04
C GLY A 167 -18.86 -14.47 4.18
N ARG A 168 -18.67 -15.76 3.81
CA ARG A 168 -19.69 -16.78 4.05
C ARG A 168 -19.97 -16.96 5.55
N ARG A 169 -18.93 -16.99 6.39
CA ARG A 169 -19.08 -17.10 7.84
C ARG A 169 -19.69 -15.83 8.45
N VAL A 170 -19.35 -14.67 7.88
CA VAL A 170 -20.01 -13.41 8.24
C VAL A 170 -21.49 -13.44 7.89
N THR A 171 -21.87 -13.95 6.70
CA THR A 171 -23.29 -14.14 6.34
C THR A 171 -24.03 -15.08 7.30
N GLN A 172 -23.40 -16.19 7.70
CA GLN A 172 -23.96 -17.09 8.71
C GLN A 172 -24.16 -16.40 10.07
N PHE A 173 -23.24 -15.51 10.45
CA PHE A 173 -23.38 -14.70 11.67
C PHE A 173 -24.58 -13.74 11.57
N LEU A 174 -24.72 -13.05 10.44
CA LEU A 174 -25.84 -12.14 10.18
C LEU A 174 -27.21 -12.87 10.19
N ARG A 175 -27.24 -14.12 9.74
CA ARG A 175 -28.43 -15.00 9.82
C ARG A 175 -28.68 -15.54 11.22
N GLY A 176 -27.83 -15.28 12.19
CA GLY A 176 -27.94 -15.84 13.54
C GLY A 176 -27.60 -17.33 13.65
N GLU A 177 -26.91 -17.90 12.65
CA GLU A 177 -26.51 -19.30 12.65
C GLU A 177 -25.43 -19.60 13.69
N ALA A 178 -25.45 -20.75 14.33
CA ALA A 178 -24.50 -21.14 15.37
C ALA A 178 -23.05 -21.15 14.87
N GLN A 179 -22.81 -21.60 13.63
CA GLN A 179 -21.48 -21.63 13.03
C GLN A 179 -20.91 -20.24 12.78
N GLY A 180 -21.76 -19.28 12.37
CA GLY A 180 -21.36 -17.88 12.18
C GLY A 180 -21.02 -17.22 13.51
N ARG A 181 -21.84 -17.44 14.56
CA ARG A 181 -21.55 -16.95 15.92
C ARG A 181 -20.25 -17.52 16.47
N ALA A 182 -20.04 -18.82 16.36
CA ALA A 182 -18.80 -19.48 16.79
C ALA A 182 -17.58 -18.94 16.06
N TYR A 183 -17.68 -18.70 14.74
CA TYR A 183 -16.61 -18.10 13.95
C TYR A 183 -16.25 -16.69 14.44
N VAL A 184 -17.23 -15.82 14.66
CA VAL A 184 -16.99 -14.44 15.08
C VAL A 184 -16.43 -14.40 16.50
N ILE A 185 -17.02 -15.14 17.45
CA ILE A 185 -16.63 -15.10 18.87
C ILE A 185 -15.29 -15.81 19.10
N ALA A 186 -15.04 -16.96 18.47
CA ALA A 186 -13.86 -17.77 18.75
C ALA A 186 -12.68 -17.53 17.80
N LYS A 187 -12.93 -17.09 16.56
CA LYS A 187 -11.87 -16.94 15.55
C LYS A 187 -11.56 -15.48 15.24
N ILE A 188 -12.58 -14.65 14.98
CA ILE A 188 -12.36 -13.23 14.67
C ILE A 188 -11.93 -12.49 15.94
N ALA A 189 -12.58 -12.70 17.07
CA ALA A 189 -12.24 -12.03 18.33
C ALA A 189 -10.76 -12.23 18.70
N VAL A 190 -10.25 -13.46 18.55
CA VAL A 190 -8.84 -13.79 18.81
C VAL A 190 -7.90 -13.06 17.85
N MET A 191 -8.22 -13.05 16.55
CA MET A 191 -7.45 -12.31 15.55
C MET A 191 -7.43 -10.82 15.86
N VAL A 192 -8.57 -10.24 16.22
CA VAL A 192 -8.71 -8.82 16.56
C VAL A 192 -7.92 -8.48 17.82
N GLN A 193 -7.91 -9.34 18.85
CA GLN A 193 -7.08 -9.17 20.03
C GLN A 193 -5.59 -9.15 19.70
N LEU A 194 -5.14 -10.00 18.77
CA LEU A 194 -3.77 -9.96 18.27
C LEU A 194 -3.49 -8.65 17.53
N MET A 195 -4.39 -8.23 16.63
CA MET A 195 -4.26 -6.97 15.90
C MET A 195 -4.24 -5.75 16.84
N ALA A 196 -4.89 -5.83 17.97
CA ALA A 196 -4.88 -4.78 18.99
C ALA A 196 -3.50 -4.57 19.64
N GLN A 197 -2.54 -5.47 19.48
CA GLN A 197 -1.16 -5.27 19.93
C GLN A 197 -0.38 -4.29 19.04
N ALA A 198 -0.76 -4.14 17.77
CA ALA A 198 -0.12 -3.21 16.85
C ALA A 198 -0.62 -1.77 17.06
N ARG A 199 0.18 -0.80 16.62
CA ARG A 199 -0.18 0.63 16.63
C ARG A 199 -0.32 1.22 15.22
N CYS A 200 -0.59 0.37 14.22
CA CYS A 200 -0.76 0.75 12.82
C CYS A 200 -2.22 0.79 12.40
N ALA A 201 -2.46 1.17 11.13
CA ALA A 201 -3.77 1.08 10.52
C ALA A 201 -4.22 -0.40 10.38
N ILE A 202 -5.52 -0.65 10.54
CA ILE A 202 -6.11 -1.97 10.49
C ILE A 202 -7.18 -2.02 9.40
N TYR A 203 -7.04 -3.00 8.51
CA TYR A 203 -7.97 -3.24 7.42
C TYR A 203 -8.67 -4.59 7.64
N LEU A 204 -9.93 -4.54 8.09
CA LEU A 204 -10.80 -5.71 8.15
C LEU A 204 -11.37 -5.94 6.75
N VAL A 205 -10.95 -7.01 6.11
CA VAL A 205 -11.32 -7.36 4.75
C VAL A 205 -12.38 -8.44 4.77
N VAL A 206 -13.60 -8.14 4.32
CA VAL A 206 -14.64 -9.15 4.14
C VAL A 206 -14.43 -9.79 2.77
N ALA A 207 -13.69 -10.90 2.75
CA ALA A 207 -13.45 -11.68 1.53
C ALA A 207 -14.69 -12.46 1.10
N LYS A 208 -14.73 -12.94 -0.16
CA LYS A 208 -15.90 -13.63 -0.73
C LYS A 208 -17.16 -12.76 -0.64
N TRP A 209 -17.01 -11.45 -0.91
CA TRP A 209 -18.12 -10.50 -0.85
C TRP A 209 -19.29 -10.86 -1.77
N ASP A 210 -18.99 -11.54 -2.87
CA ASP A 210 -19.94 -12.15 -3.78
C ASP A 210 -20.89 -13.16 -3.11
N LEU A 211 -20.53 -13.73 -1.94
CA LEU A 211 -21.35 -14.64 -1.15
C LEU A 211 -22.04 -13.95 0.05
N VAL A 212 -21.84 -12.65 0.23
CA VAL A 212 -22.42 -11.90 1.36
C VAL A 212 -23.80 -11.37 0.97
N HIS A 213 -24.79 -12.24 1.01
CA HIS A 213 -26.19 -11.94 0.70
C HIS A 213 -27.13 -12.94 1.37
N GLY A 214 -28.45 -12.69 1.32
CA GLY A 214 -29.49 -13.58 1.84
C GLY A 214 -29.52 -13.64 3.37
N PHE A 215 -29.22 -12.54 4.06
CA PHE A 215 -29.31 -12.41 5.53
C PHE A 215 -30.47 -11.49 5.98
N GLY A 216 -31.47 -11.29 5.09
CA GLY A 216 -32.67 -10.46 5.37
C GLY A 216 -32.55 -9.02 4.88
N GLU A 217 -31.58 -8.71 4.02
CA GLU A 217 -31.52 -7.45 3.28
C GLU A 217 -32.60 -7.40 2.19
N PRO A 218 -33.03 -6.20 1.73
CA PRO A 218 -33.86 -6.04 0.55
C PRO A 218 -33.27 -6.74 -0.67
N ALA A 219 -34.11 -7.25 -1.55
CA ALA A 219 -33.68 -7.96 -2.76
C ALA A 219 -32.85 -7.10 -3.72
N ASP A 220 -33.06 -5.80 -3.65
CA ASP A 220 -32.36 -4.75 -4.42
C ASP A 220 -31.26 -4.03 -3.62
N ALA A 221 -30.92 -4.54 -2.42
CA ALA A 221 -29.87 -3.96 -1.59
C ALA A 221 -28.53 -3.87 -2.34
N ASP A 222 -27.99 -2.67 -2.39
CA ASP A 222 -26.67 -2.41 -2.97
C ASP A 222 -25.53 -2.78 -2.01
N ASP A 223 -24.29 -2.60 -2.47
CA ASP A 223 -23.11 -2.88 -1.67
C ASP A 223 -23.01 -1.97 -0.45
N GLN A 224 -23.50 -0.73 -0.52
CA GLN A 224 -23.49 0.20 0.60
C GLN A 224 -24.40 -0.29 1.73
N GLU A 225 -25.63 -0.65 1.42
CA GLU A 225 -26.58 -1.12 2.42
C GLU A 225 -26.13 -2.46 3.02
N ARG A 226 -25.59 -3.35 2.20
CA ARG A 226 -25.04 -4.62 2.68
C ARG A 226 -23.86 -4.41 3.62
N LEU A 227 -22.91 -3.54 3.25
CA LEU A 227 -21.74 -3.23 4.08
C LEU A 227 -22.12 -2.56 5.40
N ASP A 228 -23.09 -1.64 5.36
CA ASP A 228 -23.60 -0.98 6.56
C ASP A 228 -24.22 -1.99 7.56
N ARG A 229 -24.96 -2.98 7.08
CA ARG A 229 -25.49 -4.06 7.92
C ARG A 229 -24.38 -4.95 8.50
N VAL A 230 -23.37 -5.30 7.69
CA VAL A 230 -22.20 -6.05 8.15
C VAL A 230 -21.45 -5.25 9.22
N ALA A 231 -21.18 -3.98 8.99
CA ALA A 231 -20.49 -3.12 9.93
C ALA A 231 -21.23 -3.04 11.27
N ARG A 232 -22.53 -2.76 11.25
CA ARG A 232 -23.37 -2.72 12.47
C ARG A 232 -23.34 -4.04 13.22
N ALA A 233 -23.43 -5.17 12.53
CA ALA A 233 -23.40 -6.47 13.18
C ALA A 233 -22.02 -6.78 13.79
N LEU A 234 -20.93 -6.49 13.10
CA LEU A 234 -19.58 -6.67 13.63
C LEU A 234 -19.31 -5.77 14.84
N MET A 235 -19.85 -4.55 14.87
CA MET A 235 -19.72 -3.63 16.01
C MET A 235 -20.47 -4.08 17.25
N THR A 236 -21.35 -5.11 17.18
CA THR A 236 -21.94 -5.74 18.37
C THR A 236 -20.97 -6.70 19.09
N VAL A 237 -19.81 -6.98 18.49
CA VAL A 237 -18.77 -7.84 19.07
C VAL A 237 -17.80 -6.96 19.86
N ASP A 238 -17.73 -7.16 21.18
CA ASP A 238 -16.98 -6.30 22.09
C ASP A 238 -15.54 -6.06 21.63
N GLN A 239 -14.81 -7.13 21.22
CA GLN A 239 -13.41 -7.03 20.79
C GLN A 239 -13.24 -6.16 19.54
N ILE A 240 -14.19 -6.20 18.61
CA ILE A 240 -14.17 -5.35 17.40
C ILE A 240 -14.49 -3.91 17.78
N ASN A 241 -15.51 -3.70 18.60
CA ASN A 241 -15.91 -2.39 19.06
C ASN A 241 -14.78 -1.71 19.86
N ASP A 242 -14.11 -2.45 20.75
CA ASP A 242 -12.98 -1.96 21.52
C ASP A 242 -11.79 -1.62 20.62
N LEU A 243 -11.49 -2.46 19.63
CA LEU A 243 -10.47 -2.17 18.61
C LEU A 243 -10.76 -0.87 17.88
N VAL A 244 -11.99 -0.69 17.39
CA VAL A 244 -12.42 0.50 16.63
C VAL A 244 -12.33 1.75 17.50
N ARG A 245 -12.75 1.68 18.77
CA ARG A 245 -12.65 2.81 19.70
C ARG A 245 -11.21 3.16 20.09
N ALA A 246 -10.33 2.15 20.15
CA ALA A 246 -8.94 2.34 20.56
C ALA A 246 -8.01 2.78 19.42
N ARG A 247 -8.48 2.77 18.17
CA ARG A 247 -7.64 3.01 16.98
C ARG A 247 -8.13 4.19 16.16
N THR A 248 -7.18 4.96 15.64
CA THR A 248 -7.46 6.11 14.78
C THR A 248 -7.83 5.69 13.35
N THR A 249 -7.40 4.51 12.88
CA THR A 249 -7.69 4.07 11.51
C THR A 249 -8.05 2.59 11.48
N VAL A 250 -9.33 2.31 11.37
CA VAL A 250 -9.87 0.96 11.11
C VAL A 250 -10.82 1.04 9.93
N ARG A 251 -10.55 0.24 8.89
CA ARG A 251 -11.40 0.15 7.70
C ARG A 251 -12.05 -1.22 7.59
N LEU A 252 -13.26 -1.26 7.03
CA LEU A 252 -13.97 -2.47 6.64
C LEU A 252 -14.11 -2.49 5.12
N ILE A 253 -13.39 -3.38 4.43
CA ILE A 253 -13.31 -3.37 2.98
C ILE A 253 -13.91 -4.66 2.41
N PRO A 254 -15.01 -4.57 1.63
CA PRO A 254 -15.60 -5.71 0.96
C PRO A 254 -14.78 -6.09 -0.27
N ILE A 255 -14.39 -7.37 -0.39
CA ILE A 255 -13.56 -7.88 -1.48
C ILE A 255 -14.13 -9.18 -2.04
N SER A 256 -14.24 -9.24 -3.37
CA SER A 256 -14.35 -10.52 -4.07
C SER A 256 -13.06 -10.78 -4.86
N ALA A 257 -12.32 -11.82 -4.44
CA ALA A 257 -11.06 -12.15 -5.09
C ALA A 257 -11.22 -12.67 -6.53
N VAL A 258 -12.39 -13.20 -6.86
CA VAL A 258 -12.65 -13.82 -8.17
C VAL A 258 -13.82 -13.17 -8.93
N GLY A 259 -14.66 -12.40 -8.24
CA GLY A 259 -15.87 -11.79 -8.79
C GLY A 259 -17.11 -12.69 -8.70
N SER A 260 -18.28 -12.08 -8.76
CA SER A 260 -19.57 -12.73 -8.55
C SER A 260 -19.97 -13.76 -9.62
N ALA A 261 -19.40 -13.64 -10.82
CA ALA A 261 -19.70 -14.53 -11.94
C ALA A 261 -18.77 -15.74 -12.05
N PHE A 262 -17.72 -15.84 -11.22
CA PHE A 262 -16.67 -16.85 -11.38
C PHE A 262 -16.95 -18.17 -10.67
N ALA A 263 -17.59 -18.11 -9.52
CA ALA A 263 -17.83 -19.29 -8.68
C ALA A 263 -19.24 -19.28 -8.08
N THR A 264 -19.71 -20.44 -7.65
CA THR A 264 -21.00 -20.61 -6.97
C THR A 264 -20.81 -21.36 -5.67
N LEU A 265 -21.66 -21.07 -4.68
CA LEU A 265 -21.76 -21.82 -3.45
C LEU A 265 -22.74 -22.98 -3.65
N ASP A 266 -22.26 -24.18 -3.45
CA ASP A 266 -23.13 -25.36 -3.31
C ASP A 266 -23.68 -25.39 -1.86
N GLU A 267 -24.92 -24.98 -1.69
CA GLU A 267 -25.55 -24.86 -0.38
C GLU A 267 -25.64 -26.22 0.38
N SER A 268 -25.74 -27.32 -0.35
CA SER A 268 -25.87 -28.65 0.24
C SER A 268 -24.57 -29.15 0.86
N THR A 269 -23.44 -28.89 0.20
CA THR A 269 -22.11 -29.29 0.69
C THR A 269 -21.37 -28.14 1.37
N GLY A 270 -21.81 -26.91 1.13
CA GLY A 270 -21.16 -25.71 1.57
C GLY A 270 -19.80 -25.46 0.88
N GLN A 271 -19.56 -26.09 -0.26
CA GLN A 271 -18.33 -25.89 -1.04
C GLN A 271 -18.52 -24.79 -2.09
N VAL A 272 -17.48 -23.99 -2.28
CA VAL A 272 -17.42 -23.04 -3.38
C VAL A 272 -16.84 -23.75 -4.60
N ARG A 273 -17.59 -23.79 -5.71
CA ARG A 273 -17.19 -24.44 -6.96
C ARG A 273 -16.97 -23.39 -8.05
N LYS A 274 -15.92 -23.55 -8.82
CA LYS A 274 -15.66 -22.72 -9.99
C LYS A 274 -16.69 -23.07 -11.09
N ARG A 275 -17.15 -22.05 -11.79
CA ARG A 275 -18.05 -22.23 -12.92
C ARG A 275 -17.21 -22.45 -14.20
N PRO A 276 -17.52 -23.43 -15.04
CA PRO A 276 -16.79 -23.65 -16.28
C PRO A 276 -16.79 -22.42 -17.23
N ASP A 277 -17.88 -21.66 -17.23
CA ASP A 277 -18.11 -20.45 -18.01
C ASP A 277 -17.90 -19.18 -17.19
N GLY A 278 -17.31 -19.28 -16.00
CA GLY A 278 -17.14 -18.18 -15.06
C GLY A 278 -16.16 -17.12 -15.53
N THR A 279 -16.51 -15.85 -15.36
CA THR A 279 -15.64 -14.72 -15.68
C THR A 279 -14.85 -14.29 -14.45
N PHE A 280 -13.51 -14.32 -14.55
CA PHE A 280 -12.61 -13.86 -13.50
C PHE A 280 -12.53 -12.33 -13.51
N ALA A 281 -13.19 -11.70 -12.56
CA ALA A 281 -13.29 -10.25 -12.41
C ALA A 281 -13.15 -9.83 -10.95
N PRO A 282 -11.92 -9.81 -10.39
CA PRO A 282 -11.67 -9.40 -9.01
C PRO A 282 -12.22 -8.00 -8.70
N TYR A 283 -12.81 -7.85 -7.51
CA TYR A 283 -13.45 -6.62 -7.04
C TYR A 283 -12.79 -6.14 -5.75
N ASN A 284 -12.37 -4.88 -5.71
CA ASN A 284 -11.77 -4.18 -4.57
C ASN A 284 -10.48 -4.82 -3.98
N VAL A 285 -9.86 -5.77 -4.65
CA VAL A 285 -8.72 -6.53 -4.09
C VAL A 285 -7.49 -5.68 -3.82
N GLU A 286 -7.29 -4.60 -4.57
CA GLU A 286 -6.15 -3.70 -4.44
C GLU A 286 -6.33 -2.64 -3.35
N LEU A 287 -7.57 -2.37 -2.91
CA LEU A 287 -7.88 -1.30 -1.97
C LEU A 287 -7.18 -1.40 -0.60
N PRO A 288 -7.03 -2.57 0.03
CA PRO A 288 -6.29 -2.67 1.29
C PRO A 288 -4.84 -2.21 1.16
N ILE A 289 -4.20 -2.49 0.02
CA ILE A 289 -2.82 -2.07 -0.26
C ILE A 289 -2.78 -0.58 -0.63
N ALA A 290 -3.72 -0.11 -1.45
CA ALA A 290 -3.79 1.29 -1.85
C ALA A 290 -4.06 2.24 -0.67
N ALA A 291 -4.72 1.77 0.38
CA ALA A 291 -5.03 2.58 1.56
C ALA A 291 -3.83 2.78 2.51
N ILE A 292 -2.81 1.90 2.48
CA ILE A 292 -1.73 1.87 3.47
C ILE A 292 -0.99 3.21 3.56
N VAL A 293 -0.49 3.69 2.44
CA VAL A 293 0.35 4.91 2.42
C VAL A 293 -0.47 6.17 2.68
N PRO A 294 -1.64 6.38 2.04
CA PRO A 294 -2.51 7.50 2.36
C PRO A 294 -2.94 7.57 3.82
N ASP A 295 -3.36 6.45 4.41
CA ASP A 295 -3.80 6.40 5.81
C ASP A 295 -2.63 6.66 6.78
N LEU A 296 -1.45 6.09 6.51
CA LEU A 296 -0.25 6.36 7.30
C LEU A 296 0.10 7.84 7.27
N PHE A 297 0.10 8.46 6.09
CA PHE A 297 0.45 9.87 5.93
C PHE A 297 -0.60 10.80 6.52
N ALA A 298 -1.88 10.45 6.41
CA ALA A 298 -2.95 11.19 7.08
C ALA A 298 -2.75 11.20 8.61
N ARG A 299 -2.46 10.05 9.22
CA ARG A 299 -2.19 9.95 10.66
C ARG A 299 -0.97 10.77 11.10
N ILE A 300 0.13 10.75 10.33
CA ILE A 300 1.30 11.57 10.63
C ILE A 300 0.92 13.05 10.56
N ARG A 301 0.20 13.47 9.52
CA ARG A 301 -0.24 14.86 9.36
C ARG A 301 -1.17 15.32 10.50
N GLU A 302 -2.14 14.49 10.89
CA GLU A 302 -3.08 14.76 11.97
C GLU A 302 -2.38 14.90 13.35
N SER A 303 -1.21 14.24 13.52
CA SER A 303 -0.40 14.39 14.73
C SER A 303 0.41 15.70 14.79
N MET A 304 0.44 16.48 13.69
CA MET A 304 1.17 17.76 13.62
C MET A 304 0.23 18.94 13.81
N HIS A 305 0.76 20.04 14.40
CA HIS A 305 0.06 21.30 14.44
C HIS A 305 -0.02 21.95 13.04
N ASP A 306 -1.13 22.61 12.72
CA ASP A 306 -1.36 23.26 11.42
C ASP A 306 -0.25 24.28 11.05
N ASP A 307 0.28 25.02 12.02
CA ASP A 307 1.37 25.97 11.79
C ASP A 307 2.67 25.25 11.37
N THR A 308 2.91 24.05 11.91
CA THR A 308 4.04 23.20 11.48
C THR A 308 3.86 22.73 10.05
N VAL A 309 2.66 22.30 9.68
CA VAL A 309 2.33 21.87 8.31
C VAL A 309 2.57 23.02 7.32
N ARG A 310 2.06 24.23 7.62
CA ARG A 310 2.28 25.42 6.79
C ARG A 310 3.77 25.78 6.65
N THR A 311 4.51 25.74 7.77
CA THR A 311 5.96 26.00 7.74
C THR A 311 6.70 25.01 6.85
N ILE A 312 6.31 23.72 6.88
CA ILE A 312 6.87 22.67 6.01
C ILE A 312 6.54 22.98 4.55
N GLU A 313 5.30 23.33 4.25
CA GLU A 313 4.86 23.70 2.89
C GLU A 313 5.68 24.86 2.33
N ASP A 314 5.83 25.94 3.09
CA ASP A 314 6.57 27.14 2.70
C ASP A 314 8.08 26.86 2.52
N ASP A 315 8.69 26.15 3.47
CA ASP A 315 10.11 25.77 3.43
C ASP A 315 10.42 24.84 2.26
N TYR A 316 9.52 23.89 1.97
CA TYR A 316 9.67 22.96 0.86
C TYR A 316 9.66 23.71 -0.48
N HIS A 317 8.78 24.70 -0.65
CA HIS A 317 8.73 25.52 -1.86
C HIS A 317 9.99 26.35 -2.07
N ALA A 318 10.55 26.89 -0.99
CA ALA A 318 11.82 27.63 -1.05
C ALA A 318 12.99 26.75 -1.50
N ARG A 319 12.95 25.44 -1.20
CA ARG A 319 14.01 24.46 -1.46
C ARG A 319 13.94 23.79 -2.83
N GLN A 320 12.77 23.74 -3.47
CA GLN A 320 12.60 23.10 -4.80
C GLN A 320 13.50 23.70 -5.91
N ARG A 321 14.17 24.80 -5.66
CA ARG A 321 15.11 25.43 -6.61
C ARG A 321 16.49 24.78 -6.65
N ARG A 322 16.75 23.72 -5.86
CA ARG A 322 18.07 23.11 -5.62
C ARG A 322 18.25 21.75 -6.30
N THR A 323 19.49 21.25 -6.33
CA THR A 323 19.86 19.98 -6.95
C THR A 323 19.54 18.78 -6.03
N PRO A 324 19.44 17.54 -6.57
CA PRO A 324 19.14 16.33 -5.79
C PRO A 324 20.13 16.03 -4.67
N ASP A 325 21.43 16.20 -4.94
CA ASP A 325 22.51 15.96 -3.97
C ASP A 325 22.43 16.96 -2.81
N GLU A 326 22.03 18.19 -3.11
CA GLU A 326 21.76 19.21 -2.10
C GLU A 326 20.52 18.86 -1.26
N LEU A 327 19.48 18.28 -1.87
CA LEU A 327 18.25 17.89 -1.16
C LEU A 327 18.47 16.74 -0.18
N VAL A 328 19.22 15.70 -0.55
CA VAL A 328 19.53 14.58 0.36
C VAL A 328 20.37 15.06 1.55
N SER A 329 21.38 15.93 1.29
CA SER A 329 22.18 16.52 2.36
C SER A 329 21.38 17.52 3.22
N GLU A 330 20.40 18.18 2.63
CA GLU A 330 19.54 19.16 3.29
C GLU A 330 18.39 18.56 4.11
N VAL A 331 17.92 17.33 3.80
CA VAL A 331 16.97 16.64 4.67
C VAL A 331 17.55 16.50 6.08
N GLY A 332 18.84 16.16 6.19
CA GLY A 332 19.53 16.14 7.49
C GLY A 332 19.50 17.50 8.19
N SER A 333 19.81 18.60 7.47
CA SER A 333 19.77 19.95 8.02
C SER A 333 18.37 20.47 8.30
N PHE A 334 17.38 20.08 7.49
CA PHE A 334 15.97 20.37 7.72
C PHE A 334 15.45 19.70 9.00
N LEU A 335 15.81 18.44 9.24
CA LEU A 335 15.39 17.70 10.44
C LEU A 335 15.96 18.30 11.74
N LEU A 336 16.97 19.16 11.65
CA LEU A 336 17.50 19.94 12.78
C LEU A 336 16.73 21.25 13.03
N GLN A 337 15.90 21.69 12.09
CA GLN A 337 15.05 22.87 12.24
C GLN A 337 13.77 22.53 13.03
N PRO A 338 13.11 23.50 13.68
CA PRO A 338 11.91 23.22 14.48
C PRO A 338 10.81 22.47 13.73
N ALA A 339 10.52 22.84 12.47
CA ALA A 339 9.50 22.19 11.66
C ALA A 339 9.90 20.75 11.28
N GLY A 340 11.18 20.54 10.94
CA GLY A 340 11.71 19.20 10.64
C GLY A 340 11.77 18.29 11.88
N ALA A 341 12.13 18.84 13.03
CA ALA A 341 12.11 18.13 14.31
C ALA A 341 10.68 17.72 14.71
N ALA A 342 9.70 18.62 14.48
CA ALA A 342 8.29 18.31 14.73
C ALA A 342 7.77 17.22 13.76
N LEU A 343 8.12 17.28 12.48
CA LEU A 343 7.79 16.22 11.53
C LEU A 343 8.38 14.88 11.97
N ARG A 344 9.66 14.86 12.36
CA ARG A 344 10.31 13.66 12.86
C ARG A 344 9.61 13.10 14.10
N ALA A 345 9.29 13.94 15.07
CA ALA A 345 8.55 13.53 16.28
C ALA A 345 7.18 12.95 15.94
N SER A 346 6.48 13.51 14.95
CA SER A 346 5.19 12.99 14.47
C SER A 346 5.36 11.63 13.78
N ILE A 347 6.39 11.44 12.95
CA ILE A 347 6.70 10.15 12.33
C ILE A 347 7.05 9.11 13.40
N ASP A 348 7.93 9.45 14.35
CA ASP A 348 8.33 8.58 15.48
C ASP A 348 7.11 8.18 16.33
N GLY A 349 6.20 9.13 16.57
CA GLY A 349 4.97 8.92 17.32
C GLY A 349 3.96 7.98 16.65
N VAL A 350 4.01 7.87 15.33
CA VAL A 350 3.09 7.03 14.53
C VAL A 350 3.71 5.67 14.19
N LEU A 351 4.97 5.61 13.74
CA LEU A 351 5.57 4.39 13.21
C LEU A 351 6.13 3.45 14.27
N HIS A 352 6.63 3.97 15.39
CA HIS A 352 7.25 3.17 16.47
C HIS A 352 8.33 2.17 16.01
N ARG A 353 8.94 2.37 14.85
CA ARG A 353 10.04 1.59 14.29
C ARG A 353 11.05 2.50 13.63
N PRO A 354 12.31 2.05 13.44
CA PRO A 354 13.28 2.80 12.66
C PRO A 354 12.81 3.00 11.21
N TYR A 355 13.07 4.19 10.66
CA TYR A 355 12.81 4.54 9.27
C TYR A 355 13.97 5.38 8.73
N GLY A 356 14.14 5.39 7.42
CA GLY A 356 15.17 6.18 6.74
C GLY A 356 14.69 7.56 6.31
N ASN A 357 15.62 8.36 5.82
CA ASN A 357 15.31 9.70 5.29
C ASN A 357 14.39 9.65 4.06
N GLU A 358 14.32 8.52 3.37
CA GLU A 358 13.44 8.27 2.22
C GLU A 358 11.95 8.42 2.56
N LEU A 359 11.54 7.99 3.75
CA LEU A 359 10.18 8.17 4.22
C LEU A 359 9.88 9.64 4.54
N VAL A 360 10.85 10.32 5.15
CA VAL A 360 10.75 11.77 5.42
C VAL A 360 10.56 12.55 4.12
N VAL A 361 11.37 12.24 3.10
CA VAL A 361 11.25 12.87 1.78
C VAL A 361 9.88 12.59 1.16
N MET A 362 9.42 11.35 1.21
CA MET A 362 8.11 10.97 0.67
C MET A 362 6.95 11.67 1.40
N MET A 363 7.08 11.85 2.72
CA MET A 363 6.10 12.59 3.53
C MET A 363 6.12 14.09 3.21
N LEU A 364 7.29 14.69 3.06
CA LEU A 364 7.43 16.10 2.64
C LEU A 364 6.79 16.33 1.27
N ASP A 365 7.01 15.42 0.32
CA ASP A 365 6.38 15.44 -0.99
C ASP A 365 4.85 15.40 -0.89
N TRP A 366 4.34 14.59 0.02
CA TRP A 366 2.90 14.45 0.21
C TRP A 366 2.26 15.69 0.85
N ILE A 367 2.90 16.29 1.88
CA ILE A 367 2.43 17.51 2.53
C ILE A 367 2.42 18.69 1.54
N ALA A 368 3.50 18.87 0.77
CA ALA A 368 3.68 20.00 -0.14
C ALA A 368 2.88 19.92 -1.45
N ARG A 369 2.15 18.82 -1.67
CA ARG A 369 1.44 18.53 -2.93
C ARG A 369 0.45 19.61 -3.39
N PRO A 370 -0.40 20.22 -2.54
CA PRO A 370 -1.41 21.19 -2.98
C PRO A 370 -0.81 22.42 -3.68
N SER A 371 0.39 22.81 -3.28
CA SER A 371 1.10 23.98 -3.81
C SER A 371 1.82 23.69 -5.13
N ARG A 372 2.07 22.41 -5.43
CA ARG A 372 2.81 21.93 -6.61
C ARG A 372 2.07 22.13 -7.93
N GLN A 373 0.74 22.11 -7.92
CA GLN A 373 -0.08 22.31 -9.13
C GLN A 373 0.17 23.70 -9.78
N LYS A 374 0.58 24.69 -8.98
CA LYS A 374 0.93 26.03 -9.49
C LYS A 374 2.32 26.12 -10.11
N GLU A 375 3.22 25.18 -9.81
CA GLU A 375 4.62 25.22 -10.29
C GLU A 375 4.88 24.43 -11.58
N VAL A 376 3.96 23.54 -11.99
CA VAL A 376 4.09 22.78 -13.25
C VAL A 376 4.19 23.72 -14.47
N GLU A 377 3.62 24.92 -14.38
CA GLU A 377 3.71 25.96 -15.42
C GLU A 377 5.14 26.58 -15.53
N LEU A 378 5.94 26.51 -14.46
CA LEU A 378 7.32 27.07 -14.44
C LEU A 378 8.39 26.02 -14.82
N ALA A 379 8.01 24.78 -15.09
CA ALA A 379 8.94 23.66 -15.33
C ALA A 379 9.71 23.73 -16.66
N ALA A 380 9.41 24.67 -17.56
CA ALA A 380 10.03 24.77 -18.87
C ALA A 380 11.53 25.19 -18.85
N PHE A 381 12.08 25.61 -17.71
CA PHE A 381 13.42 26.19 -17.58
C PHE A 381 14.41 25.35 -16.75
N ARG A 382 14.14 24.08 -16.48
CA ARG A 382 14.96 23.27 -15.56
C ARG A 382 16.09 22.49 -16.23
N THR A 383 17.24 22.34 -15.55
CA THR A 383 18.39 21.54 -16.01
C THR A 383 18.07 20.04 -16.03
N ASP A 384 18.82 19.22 -16.82
CA ASP A 384 18.58 17.78 -16.98
C ASP A 384 18.65 16.99 -15.64
N VAL A 385 19.48 17.42 -14.70
CA VAL A 385 19.60 16.81 -13.37
C VAL A 385 18.38 17.12 -12.52
N GLN A 386 17.93 18.37 -12.48
CA GLN A 386 16.69 18.77 -11.82
C GLN A 386 15.48 18.03 -12.39
N ARG A 387 15.47 17.77 -13.70
CA ARG A 387 14.42 17.04 -14.41
C ARG A 387 14.31 15.59 -13.96
N ARG A 388 15.43 14.88 -13.71
CA ARG A 388 15.44 13.46 -13.27
C ARG A 388 14.97 13.28 -11.83
N THR A 389 15.35 14.16 -10.92
CA THR A 389 14.87 14.15 -9.53
C THR A 389 13.38 14.46 -9.44
N PHE A 390 12.95 15.43 -10.25
CA PHE A 390 11.56 15.74 -10.44
C PHE A 390 10.76 14.53 -10.95
N GLN A 391 11.38 13.69 -11.78
CA GLN A 391 10.74 12.45 -12.29
C GLN A 391 10.42 11.45 -11.20
N LEU A 392 11.31 11.21 -10.24
CA LEU A 392 11.05 10.31 -9.10
C LEU A 392 9.93 10.87 -8.21
N TRP A 393 9.94 12.15 -7.95
CA TRP A 393 8.92 12.82 -7.14
C TRP A 393 7.57 12.87 -7.84
N ASP A 394 7.56 13.21 -9.13
CA ASP A 394 6.35 13.13 -9.95
C ASP A 394 5.81 11.70 -9.99
N ALA A 395 6.69 10.71 -10.08
CA ALA A 395 6.34 9.30 -10.06
C ALA A 395 5.66 8.91 -8.73
N ARG A 396 6.28 9.23 -7.58
CA ARG A 396 5.71 9.00 -6.25
C ARG A 396 4.39 9.75 -6.07
N ALA A 397 4.36 11.03 -6.48
CA ALA A 397 3.18 11.86 -6.38
C ALA A 397 1.99 11.29 -7.16
N VAL A 398 2.22 10.79 -8.37
CA VAL A 398 1.17 10.19 -9.22
C VAL A 398 0.62 8.90 -8.60
N VAL A 399 1.49 8.02 -8.05
CA VAL A 399 1.04 6.80 -7.37
C VAL A 399 0.21 7.15 -6.14
N LEU A 400 0.70 8.07 -5.30
CA LEU A 400 0.00 8.49 -4.09
C LEU A 400 -1.35 9.17 -4.40
N ASP A 401 -1.41 9.96 -5.47
CA ASP A 401 -2.64 10.60 -5.93
C ASP A 401 -3.68 9.56 -6.39
N ASP A 402 -3.23 8.55 -7.15
CA ASP A 402 -4.12 7.47 -7.58
C ASP A 402 -4.62 6.64 -6.38
N PHE A 403 -3.75 6.31 -5.43
CA PHE A 403 -4.14 5.62 -4.20
C PHE A 403 -5.15 6.43 -3.39
N GLN A 404 -4.90 7.72 -3.21
CA GLN A 404 -5.80 8.60 -2.48
C GLN A 404 -7.16 8.71 -3.18
N LYS A 405 -7.19 8.78 -4.52
CA LYS A 405 -8.43 8.75 -5.31
C LYS A 405 -9.18 7.42 -5.16
N GLN A 406 -8.48 6.29 -5.13
CA GLN A 406 -9.09 4.98 -4.91
C GLN A 406 -9.75 4.90 -3.52
N VAL A 407 -9.04 5.33 -2.47
CA VAL A 407 -9.56 5.38 -1.10
C VAL A 407 -10.76 6.32 -1.00
N HIS A 408 -10.67 7.50 -1.57
CA HIS A 408 -11.77 8.46 -1.58
C HIS A 408 -13.01 7.94 -2.31
N ARG A 409 -12.84 7.27 -3.45
CA ARG A 409 -13.95 6.60 -4.15
C ARG A 409 -14.59 5.51 -3.30
N LEU A 410 -13.80 4.71 -2.59
CA LEU A 410 -14.31 3.70 -1.65
C LEU A 410 -15.17 4.37 -0.57
N GLU A 411 -14.67 5.42 0.08
CA GLU A 411 -15.36 6.13 1.14
C GLU A 411 -16.67 6.79 0.68
N LEU A 412 -16.67 7.35 -0.54
CA LEU A 412 -17.89 7.92 -1.15
C LEU A 412 -18.91 6.84 -1.52
N ALA A 413 -18.46 5.73 -2.10
CA ALA A 413 -19.34 4.65 -2.52
C ALA A 413 -19.80 3.80 -1.33
N LEU A 414 -18.98 3.62 -0.33
CA LEU A 414 -19.20 2.74 0.82
C LEU A 414 -18.79 3.45 2.13
N PRO A 415 -19.58 4.41 2.64
CA PRO A 415 -19.26 5.16 3.86
C PRO A 415 -18.97 4.27 5.07
N ALA A 416 -19.68 3.13 5.20
CA ALA A 416 -19.44 2.13 6.25
C ALA A 416 -18.07 1.43 6.15
N SER A 417 -17.28 1.71 5.10
CA SER A 417 -15.89 1.25 4.99
C SER A 417 -14.96 1.92 6.01
N VAL A 418 -15.34 3.04 6.58
CA VAL A 418 -14.58 3.76 7.63
C VAL A 418 -15.23 3.46 8.97
N LEU A 419 -14.61 2.60 9.78
CA LEU A 419 -15.09 2.29 11.13
C LEU A 419 -14.54 3.27 12.18
N SER A 420 -13.30 3.74 12.00
CA SER A 420 -12.69 4.83 12.80
C SER A 420 -11.67 5.61 11.97
N ARG A 421 -11.52 6.88 12.32
CA ARG A 421 -10.47 7.80 11.85
C ARG A 421 -9.80 8.49 12.99
#